data_06b171cb461377080fd085294982492e
#
_entry.id   06b171cb461377080fd085294982492e
#
_cell.length_a   1.000
_cell.length_b   1.000
_cell.length_c   1.000
_cell.angle_alpha   90.00
_cell.angle_beta   90.00
_cell.angle_gamma   90.00
#
_symmetry.space_group_name_H-M   'P 1'
#
loop_
_entity.id
_entity.type
_entity.pdbx_description
1 polymer ?
#
loop_
_entity_poly.entity_id
_entity_poly.type
_entity_poly.pdbx_seq_one_letter_code
_entity_poly.pdbx_strand_id
1 'polypeptide(L)'
;ISKKIFIKNKIKTPKYLVFNFELNKKKIFKKVKKFLGFPVVIKPVNEGSSVGVYICTKKNFLFNLIKLKKYKEILIEKYIPGREIQVAILDNKKLGAIELKPKRLFYDYKAKYNASAGTKHIIPVQVDKKNLNKVLSIALKAHKLLKCRGVTRSDFRFYKNKFYLLELNTQPGMTGLSLVPEIASYN
;
A
#
# COMPACT_ATOMS: atom_id res chain seq x y z
N ILE A 1 4.18 3.65 -12.78
CA ILE A 1 4.30 2.56 -13.78
C ILE A 1 3.58 1.31 -13.28
N SER A 2 3.92 0.75 -12.10
CA SER A 2 3.38 -0.52 -11.58
C SER A 2 1.85 -0.61 -11.54
N LYS A 3 1.14 0.43 -11.05
CA LYS A 3 -0.34 0.43 -11.03
C LYS A 3 -0.98 0.29 -12.41
N LYS A 4 -0.38 0.86 -13.47
CA LYS A 4 -0.86 0.68 -14.85
C LYS A 4 -0.75 -0.79 -15.28
N ILE A 5 0.37 -1.45 -14.94
CA ILE A 5 0.59 -2.88 -15.21
C ILE A 5 -0.44 -3.73 -14.44
N PHE A 6 -0.66 -3.43 -13.16
CA PHE A 6 -1.64 -4.14 -12.32
C PHE A 6 -3.05 -4.07 -12.92
N ILE A 7 -3.51 -2.87 -13.30
CA ILE A 7 -4.84 -2.68 -13.89
C ILE A 7 -4.98 -3.44 -15.20
N LYS A 8 -4.00 -3.32 -16.12
CA LYS A 8 -3.99 -4.05 -17.40
C LYS A 8 -4.12 -5.56 -17.20
N ASN A 9 -3.56 -6.08 -16.11
CA ASN A 9 -3.58 -7.52 -15.78
C ASN A 9 -4.68 -7.92 -14.78
N LYS A 10 -5.72 -7.09 -14.60
CA LYS A 10 -6.88 -7.35 -13.75
C LYS A 10 -6.54 -7.55 -12.26
N ILE A 11 -5.39 -7.05 -11.80
CA ILE A 11 -5.07 -6.96 -10.37
C ILE A 11 -5.73 -5.68 -9.83
N LYS A 12 -6.60 -5.84 -8.84
CA LYS A 12 -7.28 -4.70 -8.22
C LYS A 12 -6.29 -3.84 -7.45
N THR A 13 -6.32 -2.54 -7.72
CA THR A 13 -5.60 -1.49 -7.00
C THR A 13 -6.57 -0.34 -6.74
N PRO A 14 -6.38 0.52 -5.74
CA PRO A 14 -7.21 1.69 -5.56
C PRO A 14 -7.28 2.54 -6.84
N LYS A 15 -8.46 3.07 -7.17
CA LYS A 15 -8.57 4.08 -8.23
C LYS A 15 -7.66 5.25 -7.90
N TYR A 16 -6.94 5.78 -8.88
CA TYR A 16 -5.94 6.82 -8.62
C TYR A 16 -5.83 7.84 -9.74
N LEU A 17 -5.28 8.98 -9.40
CA LEU A 17 -4.88 10.06 -10.30
C LEU A 17 -3.45 10.46 -9.96
N VAL A 18 -2.68 10.86 -10.96
CA VAL A 18 -1.35 11.45 -10.80
C VAL A 18 -1.42 12.89 -11.26
N PHE A 19 -0.85 13.80 -10.50
CA PHE A 19 -0.79 15.22 -10.80
C PHE A 19 0.64 15.74 -10.68
N ASN A 20 1.04 16.61 -11.59
CA ASN A 20 2.14 17.50 -11.37
C ASN A 20 1.70 18.57 -10.34
N PHE A 21 2.54 18.85 -9.35
CA PHE A 21 2.21 19.79 -8.27
C PHE A 21 2.05 21.25 -8.76
N GLU A 22 2.61 21.60 -9.90
CA GLU A 22 2.47 22.94 -10.52
C GLU A 22 1.02 23.26 -10.92
N LEU A 23 0.17 22.22 -11.06
CA LEU A 23 -1.23 22.41 -11.39
C LEU A 23 -1.98 23.15 -10.29
N ASN A 24 -2.96 23.96 -10.72
CA ASN A 24 -3.83 24.68 -9.80
C ASN A 24 -4.53 23.73 -8.81
N LYS A 25 -4.32 23.95 -7.52
CA LYS A 25 -4.84 23.11 -6.44
C LYS A 25 -6.37 23.00 -6.42
N LYS A 26 -7.09 24.08 -6.81
CA LYS A 26 -8.55 24.03 -6.94
C LYS A 26 -8.99 23.11 -8.09
N LYS A 27 -8.23 23.05 -9.20
CA LYS A 27 -8.48 22.10 -10.30
C LYS A 27 -8.22 20.67 -9.87
N ILE A 28 -7.13 20.42 -9.12
CA ILE A 28 -6.84 19.10 -8.53
C ILE A 28 -8.01 18.68 -7.63
N PHE A 29 -8.43 19.52 -6.69
CA PHE A 29 -9.55 19.23 -5.78
C PHE A 29 -10.85 18.86 -6.54
N LYS A 30 -11.23 19.65 -7.56
CA LYS A 30 -12.42 19.37 -8.39
C LYS A 30 -12.34 18.01 -9.07
N LYS A 31 -11.19 17.67 -9.68
CA LYS A 31 -10.96 16.37 -10.33
C LYS A 31 -11.03 15.23 -9.32
N VAL A 32 -10.35 15.35 -8.17
CA VAL A 32 -10.38 14.32 -7.11
C VAL A 32 -11.81 14.09 -6.60
N LYS A 33 -12.55 15.16 -6.32
CA LYS A 33 -13.96 15.06 -5.89
C LYS A 33 -14.81 14.31 -6.91
N LYS A 34 -14.62 14.61 -8.22
CA LYS A 34 -15.42 14.01 -9.31
C LYS A 34 -15.09 12.53 -9.54
N PHE A 35 -13.79 12.17 -9.59
CA PHE A 35 -13.37 10.84 -10.05
C PHE A 35 -13.10 9.84 -8.93
N LEU A 36 -12.64 10.30 -7.77
CA LEU A 36 -12.29 9.43 -6.64
C LEU A 36 -13.30 9.52 -5.50
N GLY A 37 -13.86 10.71 -5.26
CA GLY A 37 -14.61 11.01 -4.03
C GLY A 37 -13.70 10.92 -2.79
N PHE A 38 -14.16 11.42 -1.64
CA PHE A 38 -13.42 11.36 -0.39
C PHE A 38 -13.90 10.19 0.49
N PRO A 39 -13.07 9.68 1.42
CA PRO A 39 -11.68 10.04 1.66
C PRO A 39 -10.72 9.51 0.59
N VAL A 40 -9.55 10.16 0.50
CA VAL A 40 -8.45 9.78 -0.40
C VAL A 40 -7.12 9.70 0.36
N VAL A 41 -6.13 9.00 -0.21
CA VAL A 41 -4.74 9.05 0.23
C VAL A 41 -3.96 9.89 -0.78
N ILE A 42 -3.16 10.84 -0.29
CA ILE A 42 -2.22 11.60 -1.10
C ILE A 42 -0.80 11.25 -0.69
N LYS A 43 0.09 11.09 -1.66
CA LYS A 43 1.49 10.74 -1.42
C LYS A 43 2.38 11.16 -2.58
N PRO A 44 3.69 11.40 -2.34
CA PRO A 44 4.65 11.55 -3.42
C PRO A 44 4.73 10.28 -4.27
N VAL A 45 5.10 10.43 -5.55
CA VAL A 45 5.26 9.26 -6.44
C VAL A 45 6.55 8.49 -6.15
N ASN A 46 7.62 9.17 -5.73
CA ASN A 46 8.97 8.64 -5.65
C ASN A 46 9.49 8.46 -4.20
N GLU A 47 8.60 8.46 -3.21
CA GLU A 47 8.98 8.25 -1.82
C GLU A 47 8.57 6.87 -1.32
N GLY A 48 9.33 6.40 -0.31
CA GLY A 48 9.08 5.16 0.41
C GLY A 48 8.69 5.37 1.87
N SER A 49 8.62 4.30 2.64
CA SER A 49 8.45 4.28 4.10
C SER A 49 7.33 5.16 4.65
N SER A 50 6.25 5.36 3.90
CA SER A 50 5.12 6.24 4.24
C SER A 50 5.48 7.72 4.40
N VAL A 51 6.64 8.18 3.90
CA VAL A 51 7.01 9.59 3.91
C VAL A 51 6.05 10.40 3.04
N GLY A 52 5.46 11.45 3.61
CA GLY A 52 4.52 12.32 2.89
C GLY A 52 3.16 11.68 2.57
N VAL A 53 2.80 10.58 3.23
CA VAL A 53 1.49 9.92 3.03
C VAL A 53 0.47 10.55 3.98
N TYR A 54 -0.65 11.03 3.42
CA TYR A 54 -1.75 11.61 4.20
C TYR A 54 -3.10 11.02 3.77
N ILE A 55 -3.91 10.59 4.76
CA ILE A 55 -5.32 10.29 4.55
C ILE A 55 -6.10 11.61 4.63
N CYS A 56 -6.82 11.92 3.57
CA CYS A 56 -7.49 13.21 3.43
C CYS A 56 -9.00 13.05 3.31
N THR A 57 -9.71 13.76 4.17
CA THR A 57 -11.11 14.09 4.00
C THR A 57 -11.24 15.33 3.09
N LYS A 58 -12.48 15.67 2.73
CA LYS A 58 -12.75 16.91 1.98
C LYS A 58 -12.24 18.15 2.71
N LYS A 59 -12.30 18.17 4.05
CA LYS A 59 -11.95 19.33 4.89
C LYS A 59 -10.44 19.60 4.92
N ASN A 60 -9.60 18.55 5.05
CA ASN A 60 -8.15 18.70 5.25
C ASN A 60 -7.32 18.45 3.98
N PHE A 61 -7.96 18.17 2.84
CA PHE A 61 -7.27 17.83 1.60
C PHE A 61 -6.29 18.90 1.13
N LEU A 62 -6.75 20.14 0.99
CA LEU A 62 -5.91 21.26 0.49
C LEU A 62 -4.75 21.55 1.43
N PHE A 63 -4.98 21.52 2.75
CA PHE A 63 -3.95 21.70 3.76
C PHE A 63 -2.85 20.64 3.63
N ASN A 64 -3.21 19.36 3.54
CA ASN A 64 -2.22 18.29 3.38
C ASN A 64 -1.57 18.29 2.00
N LEU A 65 -2.30 18.69 0.95
CA LEU A 65 -1.74 18.83 -0.39
C LEU A 65 -0.59 19.84 -0.40
N ILE A 66 -0.72 20.97 0.29
CA ILE A 66 0.32 22.01 0.37
C ILE A 66 1.60 21.49 1.02
N LYS A 67 1.51 20.57 1.99
CA LYS A 67 2.71 19.94 2.61
C LYS A 67 3.57 19.16 1.62
N LEU A 68 2.99 18.75 0.49
CA LEU A 68 3.69 18.04 -0.58
C LEU A 68 4.29 18.96 -1.64
N LYS A 69 4.33 20.28 -1.40
CA LYS A 69 4.82 21.29 -2.38
C LYS A 69 6.24 21.05 -2.91
N LYS A 70 7.07 20.37 -2.12
CA LYS A 70 8.46 20.05 -2.51
C LYS A 70 8.57 18.92 -3.55
N TYR A 71 7.49 18.18 -3.80
CA TYR A 71 7.50 17.05 -4.74
C TYR A 71 6.90 17.47 -6.09
N LYS A 72 7.56 17.08 -7.18
CA LYS A 72 7.13 17.39 -8.53
C LYS A 72 5.83 16.66 -8.89
N GLU A 73 5.72 15.40 -8.51
CA GLU A 73 4.56 14.56 -8.81
C GLU A 73 3.94 13.96 -7.55
N ILE A 74 2.63 13.98 -7.48
CA ILE A 74 1.84 13.39 -6.41
C ILE A 74 0.87 12.35 -6.95
N LEU A 75 0.74 11.25 -6.22
CA LEU A 75 -0.26 10.23 -6.42
C LEU A 75 -1.41 10.47 -5.44
N ILE A 76 -2.62 10.53 -5.96
CA ILE A 76 -3.85 10.62 -5.18
C ILE A 76 -4.67 9.39 -5.48
N GLU A 77 -4.99 8.60 -4.46
CA GLU A 77 -5.73 7.37 -4.62
C GLU A 77 -6.94 7.28 -3.68
N LYS A 78 -7.98 6.58 -4.11
CA LYS A 78 -9.13 6.30 -3.26
C LYS A 78 -8.67 5.59 -2.00
N TYR A 79 -9.03 6.11 -0.83
CA TYR A 79 -8.79 5.40 0.42
C TYR A 79 -9.60 4.10 0.47
N ILE A 80 -8.92 3.00 0.73
CA ILE A 80 -9.55 1.69 0.95
C ILE A 80 -9.47 1.40 2.44
N PRO A 81 -10.59 1.36 3.15
CA PRO A 81 -10.61 0.94 4.54
C PRO A 81 -10.37 -0.56 4.66
N GLY A 82 -10.35 -1.07 5.88
CA GLY A 82 -10.20 -2.49 6.15
C GLY A 82 -8.82 -2.88 6.64
N ARG A 83 -8.52 -4.17 6.52
CA ARG A 83 -7.34 -4.81 7.11
C ARG A 83 -6.11 -4.60 6.23
N GLU A 84 -4.95 -4.45 6.84
CA GLU A 84 -3.68 -4.34 6.14
C GLU A 84 -2.99 -5.70 6.14
N ILE A 85 -2.81 -6.27 4.95
CA ILE A 85 -2.20 -7.59 4.78
C ILE A 85 -0.98 -7.41 3.89
N GLN A 86 0.15 -7.98 4.32
CA GLN A 86 1.38 -7.97 3.56
C GLN A 86 1.79 -9.39 3.21
N VAL A 87 2.29 -9.57 2.01
CA VAL A 87 2.64 -10.87 1.44
C VAL A 87 4.09 -10.84 0.98
N ALA A 88 4.86 -11.84 1.40
CA ALA A 88 6.23 -12.04 0.96
C ALA A 88 6.32 -13.12 -0.11
N ILE A 89 7.11 -12.84 -1.16
CA ILE A 89 7.44 -13.75 -2.26
C ILE A 89 8.96 -13.81 -2.38
N LEU A 90 9.50 -14.99 -2.58
CA LEU A 90 10.90 -15.23 -2.95
C LEU A 90 10.91 -15.96 -4.28
N ASP A 91 11.31 -15.27 -5.36
CA ASP A 91 11.24 -15.75 -6.74
C ASP A 91 9.87 -16.35 -7.08
N ASN A 92 9.76 -17.66 -7.18
CA ASN A 92 8.50 -18.36 -7.45
C ASN A 92 7.82 -18.91 -6.18
N LYS A 93 8.44 -18.78 -5.00
CA LYS A 93 7.92 -19.29 -3.74
C LYS A 93 7.05 -18.26 -3.02
N LYS A 94 5.87 -18.67 -2.60
CA LYS A 94 4.98 -17.89 -1.74
C LYS A 94 5.42 -18.12 -0.30
N LEU A 95 6.12 -17.16 0.32
CA LEU A 95 6.61 -17.31 1.69
C LEU A 95 5.48 -17.22 2.72
N GLY A 96 4.44 -16.45 2.44
CA GLY A 96 3.31 -16.32 3.35
C GLY A 96 2.74 -14.91 3.42
N ALA A 97 1.87 -14.70 4.41
CA ALA A 97 1.20 -13.42 4.64
C ALA A 97 1.12 -13.09 6.13
N ILE A 98 1.16 -11.81 6.44
CA ILE A 98 1.00 -11.24 7.77
C ILE A 98 -0.02 -10.11 7.75
N GLU A 99 -0.82 -9.98 8.81
CA GLU A 99 -1.70 -8.84 9.00
C GLU A 99 -1.10 -7.86 9.99
N LEU A 100 -1.16 -6.59 9.64
CA LEU A 100 -0.74 -5.49 10.50
C LEU A 100 -1.98 -4.81 11.09
N LYS A 101 -2.07 -4.79 12.41
CA LYS A 101 -3.12 -4.09 13.14
C LYS A 101 -2.50 -2.96 13.97
N PRO A 102 -2.32 -1.77 13.39
CA PRO A 102 -1.77 -0.64 14.10
C PRO A 102 -2.74 -0.19 15.21
N LYS A 103 -2.23 0.22 16.35
CA LYS A 103 -3.04 0.87 17.42
C LYS A 103 -3.60 2.22 16.95
N ARG A 104 -2.97 2.86 15.97
CA ARG A 104 -3.39 4.11 15.36
C ARG A 104 -4.17 3.85 14.08
N LEU A 105 -4.95 4.84 13.62
CA LEU A 105 -5.77 4.76 12.40
C LEU A 105 -4.96 4.49 11.11
N PHE A 106 -3.63 4.61 11.16
CA PHE A 106 -2.76 4.40 10.01
C PHE A 106 -1.38 3.84 10.41
N TYR A 107 -0.85 2.92 9.60
CA TYR A 107 0.50 2.37 9.72
C TYR A 107 1.51 3.34 9.09
N ASP A 108 1.83 4.42 9.81
CA ASP A 108 2.77 5.46 9.39
C ASP A 108 4.24 5.06 9.67
N TYR A 109 5.16 5.98 9.35
CA TYR A 109 6.59 5.80 9.58
C TYR A 109 6.91 5.43 11.05
N LYS A 110 6.27 6.10 12.00
CA LYS A 110 6.48 5.81 13.43
C LYS A 110 6.01 4.40 13.81
N ALA A 111 4.89 3.96 13.24
CA ALA A 111 4.36 2.61 13.46
C ALA A 111 5.23 1.51 12.82
N LYS A 112 6.01 1.84 11.79
CA LYS A 112 6.91 0.89 11.09
C LYS A 112 8.24 0.64 11.82
N TYR A 113 8.79 1.68 12.45
CA TYR A 113 10.18 1.65 12.94
C TYR A 113 10.31 1.85 14.46
N ASN A 114 9.21 2.05 15.16
CA ASN A 114 9.22 2.21 16.61
C ASN A 114 8.48 1.04 17.28
N ALA A 115 9.22 0.17 17.96
CA ALA A 115 8.64 -0.94 18.70
C ALA A 115 7.57 -0.50 19.71
N SER A 116 7.71 0.71 20.29
CA SER A 116 6.71 1.29 21.20
C SER A 116 5.41 1.74 20.51
N ALA A 117 5.37 1.82 19.16
CA ALA A 117 4.16 2.21 18.42
C ALA A 117 3.04 1.16 18.49
N GLY A 118 3.35 -0.05 19.00
CA GLY A 118 2.38 -1.07 19.35
C GLY A 118 1.55 -1.60 18.18
N THR A 119 2.12 -1.68 16.99
CA THR A 119 1.48 -2.40 15.88
C THR A 119 1.47 -3.89 16.22
N LYS A 120 0.28 -4.48 16.26
CA LYS A 120 0.13 -5.93 16.44
C LYS A 120 0.35 -6.64 15.11
N HIS A 121 1.29 -7.57 15.06
CA HIS A 121 1.51 -8.50 13.98
C HIS A 121 0.66 -9.75 14.21
N ILE A 122 -0.08 -10.16 13.20
CA ILE A 122 -0.95 -11.35 13.27
C ILE A 122 -0.48 -12.31 12.17
N ILE A 123 0.18 -13.37 12.62
CA ILE A 123 0.65 -14.45 11.78
C ILE A 123 0.30 -15.79 12.46
N PRO A 124 -0.37 -16.74 11.79
CA PRO A 124 -0.90 -16.64 10.42
C PRO A 124 -2.00 -15.60 10.31
N VAL A 125 -2.12 -15.02 9.10
CA VAL A 125 -3.20 -14.07 8.83
C VAL A 125 -4.57 -14.72 8.98
N GLN A 126 -5.46 -14.08 9.73
CA GLN A 126 -6.79 -14.63 10.05
C GLN A 126 -7.77 -14.40 8.89
N VAL A 127 -7.60 -15.12 7.81
CA VAL A 127 -8.54 -15.22 6.68
C VAL A 127 -8.77 -16.70 6.34
N ASP A 128 -9.88 -17.00 5.67
CA ASP A 128 -10.12 -18.36 5.21
C ASP A 128 -9.07 -18.81 4.18
N LYS A 129 -8.90 -20.13 4.01
CA LYS A 129 -7.91 -20.75 3.12
C LYS A 129 -8.04 -20.26 1.67
N LYS A 130 -9.27 -20.01 1.20
CA LYS A 130 -9.54 -19.51 -0.15
C LYS A 130 -9.00 -18.08 -0.33
N ASN A 131 -9.23 -17.19 0.63
CA ASN A 131 -8.72 -15.83 0.60
C ASN A 131 -7.19 -15.78 0.79
N LEU A 132 -6.62 -16.64 1.65
CA LEU A 132 -5.16 -16.75 1.77
C LEU A 132 -4.52 -17.15 0.44
N ASN A 133 -4.97 -18.23 -0.18
CA ASN A 133 -4.47 -18.68 -1.47
C ASN A 133 -4.62 -17.62 -2.55
N LYS A 134 -5.72 -16.87 -2.52
CA LYS A 134 -6.00 -15.79 -3.46
C LYS A 134 -5.00 -14.65 -3.32
N VAL A 135 -4.73 -14.15 -2.10
CA VAL A 135 -3.79 -13.03 -1.91
C VAL A 135 -2.36 -13.42 -2.25
N LEU A 136 -1.93 -14.64 -1.87
CA LEU A 136 -0.64 -15.19 -2.24
C LEU A 136 -0.47 -15.29 -3.76
N SER A 137 -1.50 -15.74 -4.46
CA SER A 137 -1.49 -15.84 -5.93
C SER A 137 -1.47 -14.49 -6.62
N ILE A 138 -2.18 -13.48 -6.07
CA ILE A 138 -2.13 -12.11 -6.58
C ILE A 138 -0.73 -11.51 -6.40
N ALA A 139 -0.09 -11.72 -5.25
CA ALA A 139 1.26 -11.24 -4.97
C ALA A 139 2.29 -11.87 -5.92
N LEU A 140 2.25 -13.20 -6.10
CA LEU A 140 3.13 -13.90 -7.05
C LEU A 140 2.90 -13.41 -8.50
N LYS A 141 1.64 -13.21 -8.90
CA LYS A 141 1.32 -12.64 -10.21
C LYS A 141 1.91 -11.25 -10.38
N ALA A 142 1.79 -10.38 -9.37
CA ALA A 142 2.34 -9.02 -9.40
C ALA A 142 3.88 -9.04 -9.50
N HIS A 143 4.54 -9.91 -8.73
CA HIS A 143 5.99 -10.14 -8.78
C HIS A 143 6.44 -10.49 -10.21
N LYS A 144 5.81 -11.48 -10.83
CA LYS A 144 6.14 -11.93 -12.20
C LYS A 144 5.87 -10.85 -13.25
N LEU A 145 4.76 -10.12 -13.16
CA LEU A 145 4.41 -9.05 -14.10
C LEU A 145 5.39 -7.90 -14.08
N LEU A 146 6.00 -7.61 -12.93
CA LEU A 146 7.04 -6.59 -12.79
C LEU A 146 8.44 -7.14 -13.06
N LYS A 147 8.56 -8.43 -13.45
CA LYS A 147 9.83 -9.12 -13.72
C LYS A 147 10.79 -9.04 -12.52
N CYS A 148 10.26 -9.10 -11.31
CA CYS A 148 11.06 -9.09 -10.10
C CYS A 148 11.87 -10.38 -9.97
N ARG A 149 13.04 -10.29 -9.32
CA ARG A 149 13.89 -11.41 -8.91
C ARG A 149 14.13 -11.30 -7.41
N GLY A 150 14.42 -12.45 -6.76
CA GLY A 150 14.63 -12.48 -5.32
C GLY A 150 13.38 -12.15 -4.52
N VAL A 151 13.56 -11.41 -3.44
CA VAL A 151 12.49 -11.15 -2.46
C VAL A 151 11.67 -9.93 -2.83
N THR A 152 10.34 -10.04 -2.72
CA THR A 152 9.42 -8.90 -2.78
C THR A 152 8.39 -8.97 -1.67
N ARG A 153 7.91 -7.79 -1.25
CA ARG A 153 6.76 -7.65 -0.35
C ARG A 153 5.66 -6.86 -1.05
N SER A 154 4.48 -7.46 -1.10
CA SER A 154 3.27 -6.83 -1.63
C SER A 154 2.37 -6.38 -0.51
N ASP A 155 2.00 -5.10 -0.50
CA ASP A 155 1.18 -4.48 0.54
C ASP A 155 -0.26 -4.34 0.06
N PHE A 156 -1.22 -4.94 0.80
CA PHE A 156 -2.63 -5.00 0.43
C PHE A 156 -3.54 -4.34 1.46
N ARG A 157 -4.68 -3.82 0.97
CA ARG A 157 -5.89 -3.62 1.79
C ARG A 157 -6.90 -4.72 1.47
N PHE A 158 -7.41 -5.35 2.52
CA PHE A 158 -8.50 -6.34 2.43
C PHE A 158 -9.79 -5.72 2.94
N TYR A 159 -10.73 -5.48 2.03
CA TYR A 159 -11.99 -4.82 2.33
C TYR A 159 -13.15 -5.45 1.53
N LYS A 160 -14.27 -5.73 2.19
CA LYS A 160 -15.47 -6.35 1.58
C LYS A 160 -15.10 -7.56 0.72
N ASN A 161 -14.32 -8.47 1.30
CA ASN A 161 -13.85 -9.71 0.66
C ASN A 161 -13.04 -9.52 -0.63
N LYS A 162 -12.37 -8.36 -0.78
CA LYS A 162 -11.53 -8.01 -1.94
C LYS A 162 -10.17 -7.51 -1.49
N PHE A 163 -9.12 -7.97 -2.18
CA PHE A 163 -7.76 -7.48 -2.01
C PHE A 163 -7.48 -6.36 -3.00
N TYR A 164 -6.92 -5.27 -2.49
CA TYR A 164 -6.47 -4.13 -3.27
C TYR A 164 -4.97 -3.98 -3.07
N LEU A 165 -4.19 -4.24 -4.12
CA LEU A 165 -2.74 -4.09 -4.09
C LEU A 165 -2.38 -2.60 -4.08
N LEU A 166 -1.75 -2.15 -3.00
CA LEU A 166 -1.30 -0.77 -2.84
C LEU A 166 0.01 -0.55 -3.57
N GLU A 167 1.00 -1.37 -3.25
CA GLU A 167 2.36 -1.31 -3.79
C GLU A 167 3.05 -2.66 -3.69
N LEU A 168 4.14 -2.81 -4.46
CA LEU A 168 5.06 -3.92 -4.40
C LEU A 168 6.47 -3.36 -4.17
N ASN A 169 7.11 -3.82 -3.11
CA ASN A 169 8.45 -3.43 -2.70
C ASN A 169 9.45 -4.48 -3.19
N THR A 170 10.41 -4.06 -4.01
CA THR A 170 11.46 -4.93 -4.57
C THR A 170 12.69 -5.04 -3.68
N GLN A 171 12.82 -4.15 -2.70
CA GLN A 171 13.85 -4.18 -1.66
C GLN A 171 13.20 -3.99 -0.29
N PRO A 172 12.45 -5.00 0.19
CA PRO A 172 11.86 -4.92 1.52
C PRO A 172 12.95 -4.94 2.59
N GLY A 173 12.67 -4.38 3.77
CA GLY A 173 13.56 -4.50 4.92
C GLY A 173 13.82 -5.96 5.27
N MET A 174 15.07 -6.24 5.67
CA MET A 174 15.56 -7.59 6.00
C MET A 174 16.20 -7.66 7.39
N THR A 175 15.90 -6.69 8.26
CA THR A 175 16.32 -6.70 9.66
C THR A 175 15.44 -7.63 10.50
N GLY A 176 15.85 -7.96 11.72
CA GLY A 176 15.05 -8.78 12.63
C GLY A 176 13.66 -8.23 12.97
N LEU A 177 13.42 -6.93 12.77
CA LEU A 177 12.10 -6.29 12.93
C LEU A 177 11.32 -6.20 11.62
N SER A 178 11.85 -6.77 10.54
CA SER A 178 11.25 -6.65 9.22
C SER A 178 10.27 -7.79 8.95
N LEU A 179 9.18 -7.46 8.24
CA LEU A 179 8.06 -8.37 8.03
C LEU A 179 8.41 -9.58 7.14
N VAL A 180 9.36 -9.43 6.22
CA VAL A 180 9.73 -10.55 5.34
C VAL A 180 10.45 -11.65 6.11
N PRO A 181 11.49 -11.38 6.93
CA PRO A 181 12.07 -12.39 7.81
C PRO A 181 11.04 -13.03 8.75
N GLU A 182 10.14 -12.23 9.35
CA GLU A 182 9.08 -12.73 10.24
C GLU A 182 8.15 -13.70 9.52
N ILE A 183 7.70 -13.36 8.29
CA ILE A 183 6.88 -14.24 7.46
C ILE A 183 7.64 -15.53 7.09
N ALA A 184 8.91 -15.41 6.72
CA ALA A 184 9.72 -16.56 6.31
C ALA A 184 10.02 -17.52 7.46
N SER A 185 10.21 -17.01 8.67
CA SER A 185 10.48 -17.82 9.87
C SER A 185 9.24 -18.58 10.37
N TYR A 186 8.05 -18.15 9.99
CA TYR A 186 6.79 -18.79 10.38
C TYR A 186 6.47 -20.02 9.51
N ASN A 187 6.94 -20.08 8.29
CA ASN A 187 6.71 -21.17 7.32
C ASN A 187 7.98 -21.97 7.12
#